data_5c4a44fe79aa2d41a2954f4166b563e1
#
_entry.id   5c4a44fe79aa2d41a2954f4166b563e1
#
_cell.length_a   1.000
_cell.length_b   1.000
_cell.length_c   1.000
_cell.angle_alpha   90.00
_cell.angle_beta   90.00
_cell.angle_gamma   90.00
#
_symmetry.space_group_name_H-M   'P 1'
#
loop_
_entity.id
_entity.type
_entity.pdbx_description
1 polymer ?
#
loop_
_entity_poly.entity_id
_entity_poly.type
_entity_poly.pdbx_seq_one_letter_code
_entity_poly.pdbx_strand_id
1 'polypeptide(L)'
;FQTAAGSPLVFEGATADAYETTFAITDPTADRTITFPDESLTLGSSDFVKIHTITADDDANITFSSTYITSDYKQLIFLFYGIKPATDNQDFRVHFSVDNGSNYPANHDGTTFYSWKTASDTHMSSSTTYGTRNAAYSVLTFNTSSDTGHGFSGEMKLQDPGDTVNIKGWQFYGSNITYDAAKKLYVPTNGGIFDNTSAINNVKFAFASGNITSGSIALWGMK
;
A
#
# COMPACT_ATOMS: atom_id res chain seq x y z
N PHE A 1 -42.35 -14.34 3.38
CA PHE A 1 -42.50 -13.01 2.81
C PHE A 1 -41.82 -13.00 1.43
N GLN A 2 -42.57 -12.71 0.42
CA GLN A 2 -42.06 -12.62 -0.96
C GLN A 2 -42.44 -11.26 -1.52
N THR A 3 -41.44 -10.49 -1.96
CA THR A 3 -41.66 -9.22 -2.68
C THR A 3 -41.87 -9.47 -4.17
N ALA A 4 -42.58 -8.59 -4.86
CA ALA A 4 -42.68 -8.63 -6.30
C ALA A 4 -41.27 -8.39 -6.95
N ALA A 5 -41.09 -8.89 -8.17
CA ALA A 5 -39.87 -8.67 -8.92
C ALA A 5 -39.55 -7.16 -9.00
N GLY A 6 -38.32 -6.77 -8.72
CA GLY A 6 -37.87 -5.39 -8.74
C GLY A 6 -38.30 -4.52 -7.54
N SER A 7 -38.94 -5.10 -6.52
CA SER A 7 -39.35 -4.36 -5.31
C SER A 7 -38.33 -4.60 -4.19
N PRO A 8 -37.50 -3.63 -3.85
CA PRO A 8 -36.59 -3.73 -2.72
C PRO A 8 -37.35 -3.70 -1.39
N LEU A 9 -36.73 -4.20 -0.32
CA LEU A 9 -37.18 -3.94 1.05
C LEU A 9 -36.68 -2.55 1.45
N VAL A 10 -37.59 -1.69 1.88
CA VAL A 10 -37.27 -0.35 2.34
C VAL A 10 -37.62 -0.25 3.82
N PHE A 11 -36.70 0.27 4.61
CA PHE A 11 -36.85 0.45 6.05
C PHE A 11 -36.70 1.92 6.39
N GLU A 12 -37.68 2.44 7.10
CA GLU A 12 -37.61 3.74 7.76
C GLU A 12 -36.68 3.64 8.97
N GLY A 13 -35.89 4.68 9.22
CA GLY A 13 -35.08 4.80 10.41
C GLY A 13 -35.89 5.11 11.67
N ALA A 14 -35.22 5.46 12.76
CA ALA A 14 -35.88 5.87 14.02
C ALA A 14 -36.58 7.23 13.91
N THR A 15 -36.22 8.03 12.90
CA THR A 15 -36.81 9.35 12.64
C THR A 15 -37.53 9.27 11.28
N ALA A 16 -38.78 9.67 11.27
CA ALA A 16 -39.55 9.77 10.01
C ALA A 16 -39.06 11.00 9.23
N ASP A 17 -38.29 10.78 8.19
CA ASP A 17 -37.75 11.81 7.30
C ASP A 17 -37.74 11.31 5.83
N ALA A 18 -36.95 11.93 4.98
CA ALA A 18 -36.85 11.56 3.56
C ALA A 18 -35.68 10.57 3.27
N TYR A 19 -35.10 9.97 4.32
CA TYR A 19 -33.94 9.07 4.18
C TYR A 19 -34.27 7.65 4.67
N GLU A 20 -34.37 6.71 3.74
CA GLU A 20 -34.68 5.31 4.02
C GLU A 20 -33.50 4.40 3.71
N THR A 21 -33.45 3.25 4.40
CA THR A 21 -32.51 2.17 4.06
C THR A 21 -33.16 1.19 3.11
N THR A 22 -32.64 1.09 1.91
CA THR A 22 -33.11 0.16 0.88
C THR A 22 -32.26 -1.11 0.84
N PHE A 23 -32.91 -2.28 1.01
CA PHE A 23 -32.30 -3.58 0.79
C PHE A 23 -32.52 -4.00 -0.67
N ALA A 24 -31.54 -3.71 -1.53
CA ALA A 24 -31.61 -4.03 -2.96
C ALA A 24 -30.82 -5.30 -3.28
N ILE A 25 -31.42 -6.20 -4.06
CA ILE A 25 -30.78 -7.44 -4.52
C ILE A 25 -30.61 -7.33 -6.02
N THR A 26 -29.36 -7.41 -6.50
CA THR A 26 -29.08 -7.53 -7.93
C THR A 26 -29.62 -8.87 -8.42
N ASP A 27 -30.19 -8.90 -9.63
CA ASP A 27 -30.81 -10.10 -10.21
C ASP A 27 -29.82 -11.29 -10.18
N PRO A 28 -30.10 -12.34 -9.38
CA PRO A 28 -29.19 -13.45 -9.21
C PRO A 28 -29.27 -14.42 -10.40
N THR A 29 -28.12 -14.90 -10.85
CA THR A 29 -28.02 -15.92 -11.94
C THR A 29 -28.28 -17.34 -11.45
N ALA A 30 -28.45 -17.54 -10.15
CA ALA A 30 -28.81 -18.81 -9.49
C ALA A 30 -29.37 -18.49 -8.10
N ASP A 31 -29.98 -19.49 -7.44
CA ASP A 31 -30.43 -19.34 -6.05
C ASP A 31 -29.23 -19.00 -5.14
N ARG A 32 -29.44 -18.00 -4.29
CA ARG A 32 -28.45 -17.52 -3.30
C ARG A 32 -29.08 -17.45 -1.94
N THR A 33 -28.32 -17.89 -0.92
CA THR A 33 -28.73 -17.83 0.47
C THR A 33 -27.83 -16.85 1.22
N ILE A 34 -28.43 -15.91 1.97
CA ILE A 34 -27.74 -15.09 2.95
C ILE A 34 -28.11 -15.63 4.32
N THR A 35 -27.13 -16.17 5.03
CA THR A 35 -27.33 -16.70 6.39
C THR A 35 -26.81 -15.68 7.39
N PHE A 36 -27.68 -15.26 8.32
CA PHE A 36 -27.26 -14.45 9.46
C PHE A 36 -26.90 -15.39 10.61
N PRO A 37 -25.77 -15.15 11.33
CA PRO A 37 -25.40 -15.95 12.48
C PRO A 37 -26.38 -15.72 13.64
N ASP A 38 -26.45 -16.68 14.57
CA ASP A 38 -27.24 -16.57 15.79
C ASP A 38 -26.49 -15.73 16.87
N GLU A 39 -26.22 -14.47 16.48
CA GLU A 39 -25.55 -13.48 17.34
C GLU A 39 -25.95 -12.05 16.94
N SER A 40 -25.67 -11.09 17.82
CA SER A 40 -25.88 -9.68 17.49
C SER A 40 -24.85 -9.23 16.47
N LEU A 41 -25.30 -8.78 15.30
CA LEU A 41 -24.45 -8.30 14.22
C LEU A 41 -24.75 -6.84 13.90
N THR A 42 -23.74 -6.01 13.93
CA THR A 42 -23.81 -4.66 13.36
C THR A 42 -23.19 -4.68 11.97
N LEU A 43 -23.98 -4.47 10.93
CA LEU A 43 -23.51 -4.30 9.56
C LEU A 43 -22.95 -2.88 9.45
N GLY A 44 -21.66 -2.74 9.69
CA GLY A 44 -20.93 -1.49 9.58
C GLY A 44 -19.95 -1.52 8.42
N SER A 45 -19.33 -0.39 8.12
CA SER A 45 -18.16 -0.36 7.24
C SER A 45 -17.04 -1.16 7.88
N SER A 46 -16.37 -2.04 7.13
CA SER A 46 -15.18 -2.74 7.59
C SER A 46 -14.13 -1.72 8.08
N ASP A 47 -13.51 -1.97 9.23
CA ASP A 47 -12.38 -1.17 9.70
C ASP A 47 -11.16 -1.30 8.78
N PHE A 48 -11.14 -2.34 7.93
CA PHE A 48 -10.12 -2.60 6.93
C PHE A 48 -10.73 -2.49 5.52
N VAL A 49 -10.36 -1.44 4.78
CA VAL A 49 -10.99 -1.05 3.52
C VAL A 49 -9.95 -0.98 2.40
N LYS A 50 -10.25 -1.60 1.25
CA LYS A 50 -9.49 -1.35 0.02
C LYS A 50 -9.84 0.03 -0.52
N ILE A 51 -8.85 0.93 -0.55
CA ILE A 51 -9.04 2.31 -1.00
C ILE A 51 -8.89 2.41 -2.52
N HIS A 52 -7.74 1.96 -3.06
CA HIS A 52 -7.45 2.09 -4.49
C HIS A 52 -6.35 1.11 -4.94
N THR A 53 -6.26 0.90 -6.25
CA THR A 53 -5.14 0.17 -6.86
C THR A 53 -4.67 0.94 -8.10
N ILE A 54 -3.36 1.13 -8.23
CA ILE A 54 -2.73 1.71 -9.41
C ILE A 54 -1.84 0.63 -10.02
N THR A 55 -2.02 0.39 -11.32
CA THR A 55 -1.18 -0.51 -12.12
C THR A 55 -0.24 0.34 -12.97
N ALA A 56 1.04 0.03 -12.93
CA ALA A 56 2.04 0.71 -13.73
C ALA A 56 1.99 0.27 -15.20
N ASP A 57 2.13 1.24 -16.10
CA ASP A 57 2.25 1.07 -17.55
C ASP A 57 3.37 1.99 -18.06
N ASP A 58 4.60 1.66 -17.72
CA ASP A 58 5.81 2.45 -18.00
C ASP A 58 5.76 3.87 -17.37
N ASP A 59 5.29 3.96 -16.15
CA ASP A 59 5.11 5.20 -15.41
C ASP A 59 6.40 5.65 -14.69
N ALA A 60 6.71 6.94 -14.74
CA ALA A 60 7.84 7.51 -14.01
C ALA A 60 7.72 7.36 -12.48
N ASN A 61 6.51 7.28 -11.98
CA ASN A 61 6.18 7.05 -10.57
C ASN A 61 4.72 6.64 -10.39
N ILE A 62 4.41 6.04 -9.24
CA ILE A 62 3.03 5.79 -8.78
C ILE A 62 2.78 6.70 -7.58
N THR A 63 1.70 7.50 -7.64
CA THR A 63 1.38 8.50 -6.62
C THR A 63 -0.04 8.36 -6.10
N PHE A 64 -0.17 8.25 -4.79
CA PHE A 64 -1.45 8.32 -4.07
C PHE A 64 -1.58 9.73 -3.46
N SER A 65 -2.51 10.53 -4.00
CA SER A 65 -2.75 11.92 -3.59
C SER A 65 -3.68 12.00 -2.37
N SER A 66 -4.00 13.22 -1.95
CA SER A 66 -4.98 13.51 -0.89
C SER A 66 -6.39 12.97 -1.16
N THR A 67 -6.70 12.55 -2.38
CA THR A 67 -7.93 11.81 -2.69
C THR A 67 -7.98 10.46 -1.98
N TYR A 68 -6.82 9.84 -1.76
CA TYR A 68 -6.68 8.50 -1.20
C TYR A 68 -6.03 8.50 0.19
N ILE A 69 -5.18 9.50 0.48
CA ILE A 69 -4.48 9.64 1.75
C ILE A 69 -5.25 10.66 2.59
N THR A 70 -6.14 10.18 3.44
CA THR A 70 -6.99 11.00 4.30
C THR A 70 -6.71 10.72 5.78
N SER A 71 -7.24 11.57 6.66
CA SER A 71 -7.17 11.40 8.12
C SER A 71 -8.14 10.35 8.67
N ASP A 72 -8.94 9.71 7.82
CA ASP A 72 -9.91 8.69 8.22
C ASP A 72 -9.24 7.39 8.69
N TYR A 73 -7.97 7.18 8.33
CA TYR A 73 -7.25 5.94 8.54
C TYR A 73 -6.12 6.09 9.56
N LYS A 74 -6.08 5.21 10.55
CA LYS A 74 -5.00 5.09 11.53
C LYS A 74 -3.78 4.35 10.98
N GLN A 75 -3.99 3.53 9.98
CA GLN A 75 -2.92 2.86 9.25
C GLN A 75 -3.24 2.78 7.77
N LEU A 76 -2.25 3.05 6.94
CA LEU A 76 -2.28 2.76 5.51
C LEU A 76 -1.35 1.58 5.22
N ILE A 77 -1.82 0.67 4.36
CA ILE A 77 -1.08 -0.51 3.92
C ILE A 77 -0.99 -0.48 2.41
N PHE A 78 0.24 -0.42 1.90
CA PHE A 78 0.54 -0.49 0.48
C PHE A 78 1.04 -1.91 0.17
N LEU A 79 0.32 -2.62 -0.69
CA LEU A 79 0.69 -3.96 -1.16
C LEU A 79 1.28 -3.83 -2.57
N PHE A 80 2.50 -4.30 -2.72
CA PHE A 80 3.26 -4.27 -3.97
C PHE A 80 3.20 -5.62 -4.66
N TYR A 81 2.85 -5.64 -5.93
CA TYR A 81 2.74 -6.85 -6.74
C TYR A 81 3.58 -6.73 -8.00
N GLY A 82 4.71 -7.45 -8.06
CA GLY A 82 5.54 -7.58 -9.24
C GLY A 82 6.07 -6.24 -9.80
N ILE A 83 6.44 -5.31 -8.94
CA ILE A 83 6.98 -4.00 -9.33
C ILE A 83 8.33 -4.17 -10.01
N LYS A 84 8.46 -3.69 -11.24
CA LYS A 84 9.66 -3.88 -12.07
C LYS A 84 10.17 -2.55 -12.64
N PRO A 85 11.51 -2.29 -12.59
CA PRO A 85 12.11 -1.12 -13.20
C PRO A 85 12.27 -1.28 -14.72
N ALA A 86 12.40 -0.16 -15.42
CA ALA A 86 12.78 -0.12 -16.83
C ALA A 86 14.27 -0.50 -17.06
N THR A 87 15.10 -0.25 -16.07
CA THR A 87 16.55 -0.51 -16.14
C THR A 87 16.99 -1.29 -14.91
N ASP A 88 18.05 -2.09 -15.08
CA ASP A 88 18.64 -2.86 -13.98
C ASP A 88 19.25 -1.99 -12.90
N ASN A 89 19.43 -2.60 -11.73
CA ASN A 89 20.16 -1.99 -10.61
C ASN A 89 19.49 -0.72 -10.07
N GLN A 90 18.17 -0.74 -9.93
CA GLN A 90 17.46 0.42 -9.40
C GLN A 90 16.96 0.19 -7.99
N ASP A 91 17.13 1.22 -7.16
CA ASP A 91 16.54 1.29 -5.83
C ASP A 91 15.11 1.79 -5.93
N PHE A 92 14.18 1.09 -5.29
CA PHE A 92 12.81 1.55 -5.18
C PHE A 92 12.60 2.37 -3.92
N ARG A 93 11.98 3.53 -4.07
CA ARG A 93 11.92 4.58 -3.07
C ARG A 93 10.49 4.98 -2.75
N VAL A 94 10.25 5.34 -1.49
CA VAL A 94 9.03 6.03 -1.07
C VAL A 94 9.36 7.46 -0.68
N HIS A 95 8.44 8.37 -1.05
CA HIS A 95 8.50 9.78 -0.72
C HIS A 95 7.18 10.19 -0.07
N PHE A 96 7.24 10.99 1.00
CA PHE A 96 6.07 11.54 1.65
C PHE A 96 5.98 13.05 1.44
N SER A 97 4.77 13.54 1.27
CA SER A 97 4.48 14.97 1.13
C SER A 97 3.35 15.38 2.07
N VAL A 98 3.42 16.60 2.54
CA VAL A 98 2.42 17.24 3.40
C VAL A 98 1.68 18.39 2.68
N ASP A 99 2.02 18.64 1.42
CA ASP A 99 1.48 19.70 0.56
C ASP A 99 0.96 19.16 -0.79
N ASN A 100 0.39 17.94 -0.73
CA ASN A 100 -0.22 17.23 -1.85
C ASN A 100 0.73 16.98 -3.05
N GLY A 101 2.00 16.71 -2.75
CA GLY A 101 2.99 16.35 -3.76
C GLY A 101 3.71 17.54 -4.41
N SER A 102 3.48 18.76 -3.94
CA SER A 102 4.21 19.93 -4.41
C SER A 102 5.69 19.88 -3.99
N ASN A 103 5.96 19.37 -2.79
CA ASN A 103 7.31 19.12 -2.27
C ASN A 103 7.41 17.79 -1.55
N TYR A 104 8.61 17.22 -1.57
CA TYR A 104 8.98 16.03 -0.81
C TYR A 104 10.17 16.37 0.09
N PRO A 105 9.91 16.78 1.33
CA PRO A 105 10.95 17.31 2.22
C PRO A 105 11.92 16.22 2.67
N ALA A 106 13.15 16.65 3.03
CA ALA A 106 14.21 15.79 3.52
C ALA A 106 14.00 15.44 5.02
N ASN A 107 12.91 14.75 5.33
CA ASN A 107 12.51 14.38 6.69
C ASN A 107 12.48 12.85 6.90
N HIS A 108 13.03 12.06 5.96
CA HIS A 108 13.06 10.61 6.10
C HIS A 108 14.30 10.17 6.86
N ASP A 109 14.09 9.45 7.96
CA ASP A 109 15.11 8.69 8.66
C ASP A 109 14.67 7.22 8.69
N GLY A 110 15.52 6.31 8.24
CA GLY A 110 15.18 4.90 8.17
C GLY A 110 16.38 4.00 8.10
N THR A 111 16.18 2.75 8.44
CA THR A 111 17.20 1.69 8.35
C THR A 111 16.68 0.55 7.51
N THR A 112 17.59 -0.08 6.77
CA THR A 112 17.31 -1.28 6.00
C THR A 112 18.13 -2.43 6.56
N PHE A 113 17.42 -3.45 7.03
CA PHE A 113 17.98 -4.78 7.23
C PHE A 113 17.59 -5.65 6.03
N TYR A 114 18.54 -6.42 5.51
CA TYR A 114 18.24 -7.36 4.46
C TYR A 114 19.02 -8.65 4.62
N SER A 115 18.41 -9.75 4.24
CA SER A 115 19.05 -11.03 4.05
C SER A 115 19.05 -11.38 2.57
N TRP A 116 20.07 -12.12 2.12
CA TRP A 116 20.17 -12.55 0.73
C TRP A 116 20.76 -13.94 0.58
N LYS A 117 20.44 -14.56 -0.55
CA LYS A 117 20.94 -15.88 -0.94
C LYS A 117 21.13 -15.92 -2.44
N THR A 118 22.24 -16.48 -2.90
CA THR A 118 22.44 -16.87 -4.30
C THR A 118 21.96 -18.29 -4.53
N ALA A 119 21.82 -18.70 -5.80
CA ALA A 119 21.44 -20.07 -6.13
C ALA A 119 22.44 -21.12 -5.64
N SER A 120 23.72 -20.75 -5.50
CA SER A 120 24.82 -21.62 -5.03
C SER A 120 25.04 -21.61 -3.53
N ASP A 121 24.43 -20.65 -2.80
CA ASP A 121 24.65 -20.53 -1.35
C ASP A 121 23.89 -21.61 -0.58
N THR A 122 24.54 -22.17 0.43
CA THR A 122 23.90 -23.09 1.38
C THR A 122 23.32 -22.37 2.60
N HIS A 123 23.73 -21.12 2.83
CA HIS A 123 23.33 -20.27 3.96
C HIS A 123 22.89 -18.88 3.48
N MET A 124 22.04 -18.22 4.27
CA MET A 124 21.70 -16.82 4.04
C MET A 124 22.78 -15.91 4.65
N SER A 125 23.11 -14.85 3.92
CA SER A 125 23.89 -13.72 4.43
C SER A 125 22.97 -12.57 4.84
N SER A 126 23.41 -11.69 5.70
CA SER A 126 22.64 -10.50 6.12
C SER A 126 23.52 -9.27 6.27
N SER A 127 22.92 -8.09 6.15
CA SER A 127 23.60 -6.81 6.35
C SER A 127 22.61 -5.73 6.81
N THR A 128 23.15 -4.68 7.45
CA THR A 128 22.42 -3.50 7.92
C THR A 128 22.95 -2.21 7.28
N THR A 129 23.47 -2.27 6.06
CA THR A 129 24.35 -1.23 5.51
C THR A 129 23.62 0.00 4.93
N TYR A 130 22.31 -0.04 4.77
CA TYR A 130 21.58 1.05 4.15
C TYR A 130 20.67 1.74 5.17
N GLY A 131 20.98 3.01 5.43
CA GLY A 131 20.14 3.92 6.18
C GLY A 131 19.94 5.20 5.38
N THR A 132 18.78 5.79 5.49
CA THR A 132 18.53 7.17 5.06
C THR A 132 18.47 8.05 6.29
N ARG A 133 19.03 9.24 6.24
CA ARG A 133 18.92 10.24 7.28
C ARG A 133 18.76 11.62 6.65
N ASN A 134 17.76 12.36 7.10
CA ASN A 134 17.41 13.66 6.53
C ASN A 134 17.33 13.62 5.00
N ALA A 135 16.70 12.58 4.43
CA ALA A 135 16.57 12.40 2.99
C ALA A 135 15.15 12.72 2.52
N ALA A 136 15.01 13.07 1.25
CA ALA A 136 13.70 13.30 0.62
C ALA A 136 12.96 12.00 0.27
N TYR A 137 13.52 10.84 0.65
CA TYR A 137 12.97 9.50 0.39
C TYR A 137 13.52 8.49 1.37
N SER A 138 12.85 7.35 1.46
CA SER A 138 13.40 6.12 2.03
C SER A 138 13.49 5.03 0.97
N VAL A 139 14.54 4.22 1.05
CA VAL A 139 14.72 3.05 0.17
C VAL A 139 13.93 1.88 0.73
N LEU A 140 13.06 1.28 -0.09
CA LEU A 140 12.29 0.10 0.26
C LEU A 140 13.01 -1.18 -0.18
N THR A 141 13.54 -1.20 -1.39
CA THR A 141 14.40 -2.28 -1.90
C THR A 141 15.43 -1.70 -2.85
N PHE A 142 16.53 -2.40 -3.06
CA PHE A 142 17.67 -1.94 -3.85
C PHE A 142 18.11 -2.98 -4.86
N ASN A 143 18.87 -2.53 -5.86
CA ASN A 143 19.43 -3.37 -6.93
C ASN A 143 18.36 -4.22 -7.64
N THR A 144 17.13 -3.70 -7.80
CA THR A 144 16.04 -4.43 -8.44
C THR A 144 16.37 -4.68 -9.91
N SER A 145 16.12 -5.91 -10.35
CA SER A 145 16.37 -6.34 -11.74
C SER A 145 15.21 -5.97 -12.66
N SER A 146 15.55 -5.60 -13.90
CA SER A 146 14.61 -5.41 -15.02
C SER A 146 14.37 -6.67 -15.85
N ASP A 147 15.04 -7.78 -15.56
CA ASP A 147 14.92 -9.04 -16.33
C ASP A 147 13.47 -9.56 -16.35
N THR A 148 13.17 -10.34 -17.40
CA THR A 148 11.86 -10.99 -17.53
C THR A 148 11.61 -11.96 -16.36
N GLY A 149 10.44 -11.85 -15.74
CA GLY A 149 10.05 -12.65 -14.58
C GLY A 149 10.63 -12.16 -13.25
N HIS A 150 11.47 -11.11 -13.26
CA HIS A 150 11.95 -10.45 -12.06
C HIS A 150 11.06 -9.29 -11.67
N GLY A 151 11.29 -8.75 -10.51
CA GLY A 151 10.53 -7.67 -9.88
C GLY A 151 10.50 -7.91 -8.37
N PHE A 152 9.88 -6.98 -7.64
CA PHE A 152 9.68 -7.20 -6.21
C PHE A 152 8.20 -7.19 -5.84
N SER A 153 7.90 -7.85 -4.73
CA SER A 153 6.61 -7.83 -4.07
C SER A 153 6.80 -7.66 -2.56
N GLY A 154 5.81 -7.07 -1.90
CA GLY A 154 5.90 -6.82 -0.47
C GLY A 154 4.77 -5.96 0.05
N GLU A 155 4.92 -5.51 1.29
CA GLU A 155 4.00 -4.61 1.95
C GLU A 155 4.73 -3.47 2.65
N MET A 156 4.13 -2.28 2.66
CA MET A 156 4.54 -1.15 3.50
C MET A 156 3.37 -0.69 4.35
N LYS A 157 3.62 -0.50 5.63
CA LYS A 157 2.67 0.08 6.59
C LYS A 157 3.11 1.48 6.95
N LEU A 158 2.20 2.44 6.88
CA LEU A 158 2.38 3.81 7.33
C LEU A 158 1.39 4.06 8.46
N GLN A 159 1.93 4.41 9.63
CA GLN A 159 1.13 4.61 10.84
C GLN A 159 0.62 6.05 10.90
N ASP A 160 -0.66 6.20 11.21
CA ASP A 160 -1.39 7.44 11.51
C ASP A 160 -0.99 8.63 10.61
N PRO A 161 -1.14 8.50 9.28
CA PRO A 161 -0.68 9.54 8.33
C PRO A 161 -1.33 10.90 8.57
N GLY A 162 -2.55 10.92 9.11
CA GLY A 162 -3.31 12.12 9.40
C GLY A 162 -2.94 12.83 10.72
N ASP A 163 -2.08 12.23 11.55
CA ASP A 163 -1.67 12.84 12.82
C ASP A 163 -0.92 14.17 12.58
N THR A 164 -1.26 15.18 13.36
CA THR A 164 -0.63 16.52 13.32
C THR A 164 0.16 16.85 14.57
N VAL A 165 0.34 15.88 15.46
CA VAL A 165 1.05 16.05 16.76
C VAL A 165 2.34 15.23 16.77
N ASN A 166 2.29 13.99 16.25
CA ASN A 166 3.41 13.06 16.30
C ASN A 166 4.08 12.91 14.94
N ILE A 167 5.33 12.51 14.93
CA ILE A 167 6.03 12.02 13.73
C ILE A 167 5.44 10.68 13.28
N LYS A 168 5.56 10.34 11.99
CA LYS A 168 4.95 9.13 11.41
C LYS A 168 5.98 8.00 11.30
N GLY A 169 5.60 6.83 11.83
CA GLY A 169 6.37 5.61 11.63
C GLY A 169 5.95 4.85 10.38
N TRP A 170 6.90 4.18 9.75
CA TRP A 170 6.61 3.28 8.63
C TRP A 170 7.46 2.01 8.71
N GLN A 171 6.97 0.93 8.10
CA GLN A 171 7.66 -0.35 8.01
C GLN A 171 7.45 -0.94 6.62
N PHE A 172 8.46 -1.62 6.09
CA PHE A 172 8.37 -2.37 4.84
C PHE A 172 8.96 -3.76 5.01
N TYR A 173 8.29 -4.74 4.40
CA TYR A 173 8.74 -6.11 4.27
C TYR A 173 8.48 -6.59 2.84
N GLY A 174 9.47 -7.26 2.22
CA GLY A 174 9.30 -7.70 0.84
C GLY A 174 10.30 -8.75 0.40
N SER A 175 10.22 -9.08 -0.88
CA SER A 175 11.18 -9.94 -1.58
C SER A 175 11.53 -9.32 -2.92
N ASN A 176 12.80 -9.38 -3.29
CA ASN A 176 13.35 -8.81 -4.50
C ASN A 176 14.39 -9.74 -5.13
N ILE A 177 14.49 -9.76 -6.45
CA ILE A 177 15.58 -10.41 -7.17
C ILE A 177 16.49 -9.33 -7.72
N THR A 178 17.80 -9.44 -7.41
CA THR A 178 18.78 -8.45 -7.86
C THR A 178 19.20 -8.68 -9.30
N TYR A 179 19.72 -7.62 -9.91
CA TYR A 179 20.21 -7.61 -11.31
C TYR A 179 21.53 -8.34 -11.50
N ASP A 180 22.29 -8.62 -10.44
CA ASP A 180 23.62 -9.18 -10.57
C ASP A 180 23.61 -10.61 -11.17
N ALA A 181 24.73 -11.02 -11.77
CA ALA A 181 24.85 -12.30 -12.43
C ALA A 181 24.56 -13.51 -11.51
N ALA A 182 24.68 -13.31 -10.21
CA ALA A 182 24.37 -14.33 -9.19
C ALA A 182 22.88 -14.43 -8.89
N LYS A 183 22.05 -13.50 -9.38
CA LYS A 183 20.59 -13.47 -9.17
C LYS A 183 20.21 -13.73 -7.71
N LYS A 184 20.60 -12.81 -6.84
CA LYS A 184 20.36 -12.97 -5.40
C LYS A 184 18.89 -12.71 -5.09
N LEU A 185 18.28 -13.60 -4.32
CA LEU A 185 17.05 -13.29 -3.61
C LEU A 185 17.40 -12.41 -2.42
N TYR A 186 16.80 -11.22 -2.38
CA TYR A 186 16.84 -10.31 -1.23
C TYR A 186 15.50 -10.32 -0.52
N VAL A 187 15.57 -10.29 0.81
CA VAL A 187 14.40 -10.14 1.68
C VAL A 187 14.64 -8.91 2.55
N PRO A 188 14.32 -7.71 2.06
CA PRO A 188 14.45 -6.48 2.83
C PRO A 188 13.38 -6.42 3.93
N THR A 189 13.82 -5.96 5.11
CA THR A 189 12.95 -5.60 6.24
C THR A 189 13.39 -4.22 6.70
N ASN A 190 12.60 -3.21 6.37
CA ASN A 190 12.94 -1.83 6.56
C ASN A 190 11.97 -1.16 7.52
N GLY A 191 12.42 -0.11 8.16
CA GLY A 191 11.56 0.73 8.97
C GLY A 191 12.20 2.09 9.20
N GLY A 192 11.37 3.05 9.51
CA GLY A 192 11.84 4.41 9.74
C GLY A 192 10.73 5.34 10.19
N ILE A 193 11.09 6.60 10.21
CA ILE A 193 10.20 7.69 10.56
C ILE A 193 10.21 8.74 9.45
N PHE A 194 9.12 9.48 9.38
CA PHE A 194 9.04 10.76 8.71
C PHE A 194 9.02 11.84 9.80
N ASP A 195 10.17 12.50 9.98
CA ASP A 195 10.38 13.51 11.03
C ASP A 195 9.68 14.83 10.67
N ASN A 196 8.36 14.78 10.66
CA ASN A 196 7.47 15.92 10.42
C ASN A 196 6.13 15.62 11.11
N THR A 197 5.61 16.59 11.85
CA THR A 197 4.34 16.45 12.56
C THR A 197 3.12 16.79 11.68
N SER A 198 3.30 17.46 10.54
CA SER A 198 2.17 17.71 9.62
C SER A 198 1.60 16.43 9.03
N ALA A 199 0.30 16.40 8.75
CA ALA A 199 -0.35 15.26 8.13
C ALA A 199 0.27 14.96 6.75
N ILE A 200 0.60 13.69 6.51
CA ILE A 200 0.97 13.21 5.18
C ILE A 200 -0.30 13.11 4.34
N ASN A 201 -0.31 13.75 3.19
CA ASN A 201 -1.45 13.77 2.27
C ASN A 201 -1.09 13.35 0.84
N ASN A 202 0.17 12.92 0.62
CA ASN A 202 0.61 12.35 -0.64
C ASN A 202 1.77 11.37 -0.41
N VAL A 203 1.70 10.22 -1.06
CA VAL A 203 2.74 9.18 -1.02
C VAL A 203 3.10 8.81 -2.45
N LYS A 204 4.37 9.00 -2.81
CA LYS A 204 4.91 8.70 -4.13
C LYS A 204 5.92 7.55 -4.04
N PHE A 205 5.82 6.64 -4.99
CA PHE A 205 6.75 5.54 -5.21
C PHE A 205 7.44 5.70 -6.55
N ALA A 206 8.76 5.56 -6.58
CA ALA A 206 9.55 5.67 -7.81
C ALA A 206 10.84 4.85 -7.69
N PHE A 207 11.38 4.44 -8.81
CA PHE A 207 12.77 4.00 -8.85
C PHE A 207 13.74 5.18 -8.77
N ALA A 208 14.99 4.92 -8.42
CA ALA A 208 16.03 5.95 -8.36
C ALA A 208 16.27 6.61 -9.73
N SER A 209 16.08 5.83 -10.81
CA SER A 209 16.14 6.26 -12.20
C SER A 209 15.28 5.33 -13.06
N GLY A 210 14.73 5.88 -14.14
CA GLY A 210 13.87 5.14 -15.08
C GLY A 210 12.46 4.93 -14.55
N ASN A 211 11.62 4.33 -15.38
CA ASN A 211 10.21 4.12 -15.13
C ASN A 211 9.93 2.83 -14.35
N ILE A 212 8.72 2.71 -13.85
CA ILE A 212 8.09 1.47 -13.36
C ILE A 212 7.41 0.85 -14.58
N THR A 213 7.98 -0.21 -15.15
CA THR A 213 7.46 -0.80 -16.40
C THR A 213 6.24 -1.66 -16.19
N SER A 214 6.07 -2.24 -15.01
CA SER A 214 4.94 -3.11 -14.70
C SER A 214 4.79 -3.32 -13.20
N GLY A 215 3.68 -3.94 -12.83
CA GLY A 215 3.30 -4.24 -11.46
C GLY A 215 2.15 -3.36 -11.00
N SER A 216 1.70 -3.57 -9.79
CA SER A 216 0.63 -2.75 -9.21
C SER A 216 0.85 -2.50 -7.73
N ILE A 217 0.30 -1.40 -7.23
CA ILE A 217 0.27 -1.06 -5.81
C ILE A 217 -1.18 -0.93 -5.40
N ALA A 218 -1.62 -1.76 -4.45
CA ALA A 218 -2.94 -1.66 -3.84
C ALA A 218 -2.82 -0.97 -2.49
N LEU A 219 -3.64 0.07 -2.29
CA LEU A 219 -3.74 0.82 -1.04
C LEU A 219 -4.95 0.34 -0.24
N TRP A 220 -4.70 0.03 1.02
CA TRP A 220 -5.70 -0.32 2.02
C TRP A 220 -5.60 0.62 3.22
N GLY A 221 -6.72 0.88 3.86
CA GLY A 221 -6.81 1.67 5.08
C GLY A 221 -7.44 0.90 6.23
N MET A 222 -6.90 1.11 7.42
CA MET A 222 -7.48 0.64 8.68
C MET A 222 -7.92 1.87 9.48
N LYS A 223 -9.18 1.89 9.90
CA LYS A 223 -9.80 2.98 10.69
C LYS A 223 -9.48 2.88 12.17
#